data_02cc48dd1d118e2d48d5bad92894bd58
#
_entry.id   02cc48dd1d118e2d48d5bad92894bd58
#
_cell.length_a   1.000
_cell.length_b   1.000
_cell.length_c   1.000
_cell.angle_alpha   90.00
_cell.angle_beta   90.00
_cell.angle_gamma   90.00
#
_symmetry.space_group_name_H-M   'P 1'
#
loop_
_entity.id
_entity.type
_entity.pdbx_description
1 polymer ?
#
loop_
_entity_poly.entity_id
_entity_poly.type
_entity_poly.pdbx_seq_one_letter_code
_entity_poly.pdbx_strand_id
1 'polypeptide(L)'
;MATIYDVAKVAGVSPKTVSRVLNGDGPVGAKTREAVKAGIATLHYVPSNAARMMRSNKSGLIGLITGAISLSPEPTQPAGLPDLFIVQGIQTALAGTGMTLMIADTGGRSELVPHLIQTFLRHRVEGLIYVAEYHQHVTLPAVPIEVKLVLANCYDDIGTPAILPDDERGQHDLVARLIGAGHRRIGYLTLRDDTDADRLRRDGYRAALKAAGITCDPALISTCELAGSAGEAQLLRDTIDRMLRLPDPPTVLCCGNDKMAVRVYGILRSRGVKVPGEMAVAGYDNYRVISETLYPPLTTVDLPYTAMGVRAAQRLMALISGEGRDDRTPTLVAGPVCWRESVTDLRPLS
;
A
#
# COMPACT_ATOMS: atom_id res chain seq x y z
N MET A 1 28.72 24.18 15.56
CA MET A 1 28.46 23.63 14.19
C MET A 1 29.10 24.62 13.23
N ALA A 2 29.93 24.15 12.27
CA ALA A 2 30.58 25.04 11.30
C ALA A 2 29.52 25.71 10.42
N THR A 3 29.81 26.96 10.02
CA THR A 3 28.93 27.80 9.19
C THR A 3 29.54 28.03 7.81
N ILE A 4 28.73 28.54 6.87
CA ILE A 4 29.24 28.93 5.55
C ILE A 4 30.35 30.02 5.64
N TYR A 5 30.34 30.84 6.68
CA TYR A 5 31.35 31.85 6.94
C TYR A 5 32.68 31.23 7.36
N ASP A 6 32.65 30.13 8.11
CA ASP A 6 33.87 29.41 8.50
C ASP A 6 34.53 28.74 7.29
N VAL A 7 33.72 28.13 6.43
CA VAL A 7 34.20 27.55 5.16
C VAL A 7 34.83 28.64 4.28
N ALA A 8 34.18 29.79 4.16
CA ALA A 8 34.65 30.91 3.39
C ALA A 8 36.03 31.41 3.90
N LYS A 9 36.20 31.47 5.23
CA LYS A 9 37.44 31.87 5.90
C LYS A 9 38.55 30.85 5.61
N VAL A 10 38.31 29.57 5.76
CA VAL A 10 39.29 28.50 5.48
C VAL A 10 39.67 28.44 4.00
N ALA A 11 38.71 28.59 3.10
CA ALA A 11 38.93 28.55 1.65
C ALA A 11 39.47 29.86 1.08
N GLY A 12 39.58 30.92 1.86
CA GLY A 12 40.06 32.26 1.41
C GLY A 12 39.14 32.93 0.39
N VAL A 13 37.83 32.71 0.48
CA VAL A 13 36.85 33.22 -0.49
C VAL A 13 35.64 33.85 0.21
N SER A 14 34.76 34.51 -0.55
CA SER A 14 33.51 35.04 0.04
C SER A 14 32.51 33.96 0.32
N PRO A 15 31.58 34.13 1.31
CA PRO A 15 30.46 33.19 1.52
C PRO A 15 29.59 33.00 0.27
N LYS A 16 29.48 34.04 -0.59
CA LYS A 16 28.80 33.98 -1.89
C LYS A 16 29.48 33.00 -2.84
N THR A 17 30.82 32.94 -2.82
CA THR A 17 31.61 32.01 -3.63
C THR A 17 31.45 30.59 -3.15
N VAL A 18 31.46 30.35 -1.82
CA VAL A 18 31.16 29.04 -1.23
C VAL A 18 29.76 28.56 -1.66
N SER A 19 28.76 29.45 -1.56
CA SER A 19 27.40 29.16 -2.00
C SER A 19 27.31 28.78 -3.48
N ARG A 20 28.05 29.46 -4.37
CA ARG A 20 28.12 29.15 -5.82
C ARG A 20 28.72 27.75 -6.06
N VAL A 21 29.80 27.42 -5.34
CA VAL A 21 30.41 26.09 -5.45
C VAL A 21 29.47 24.97 -4.99
N LEU A 22 28.77 25.18 -3.88
CA LEU A 22 27.81 24.23 -3.32
C LEU A 22 26.62 23.95 -4.27
N ASN A 23 26.16 24.98 -4.97
CA ASN A 23 24.98 24.85 -5.82
C ASN A 23 25.32 24.59 -7.30
N GLY A 24 26.60 24.66 -7.69
CA GLY A 24 26.98 24.58 -9.09
C GLY A 24 26.65 25.86 -9.90
N ASP A 25 26.34 26.97 -9.23
CA ASP A 25 25.89 28.22 -9.84
C ASP A 25 27.09 29.06 -10.36
N GLY A 26 27.11 29.33 -11.65
CA GLY A 26 28.02 30.26 -12.30
C GLY A 26 29.46 29.77 -12.46
N PRO A 27 30.32 30.52 -13.18
CA PRO A 27 31.69 30.16 -13.41
C PRO A 27 32.52 30.36 -12.13
N VAL A 28 32.98 29.26 -11.53
CA VAL A 28 33.98 29.26 -10.44
C VAL A 28 35.21 28.49 -10.94
N GLY A 29 36.39 29.11 -10.85
CA GLY A 29 37.64 28.49 -11.27
C GLY A 29 37.93 27.20 -10.51
N ALA A 30 38.59 26.24 -11.17
CA ALA A 30 38.89 24.92 -10.63
C ALA A 30 39.61 24.99 -9.27
N LYS A 31 40.66 25.82 -9.17
CA LYS A 31 41.41 26.03 -7.93
C LYS A 31 40.55 26.50 -6.76
N THR A 32 39.63 27.43 -7.01
CA THR A 32 38.69 27.95 -6.02
C THR A 32 37.69 26.88 -5.60
N ARG A 33 37.21 26.07 -6.53
CA ARG A 33 36.29 24.96 -6.26
C ARG A 33 36.93 23.90 -5.36
N GLU A 34 38.20 23.58 -5.62
CA GLU A 34 38.95 22.63 -4.79
C GLU A 34 39.21 23.18 -3.38
N ALA A 35 39.60 24.44 -3.26
CA ALA A 35 39.79 25.07 -1.94
C ALA A 35 38.50 25.06 -1.11
N VAL A 36 37.36 25.34 -1.72
CA VAL A 36 36.05 25.29 -1.02
C VAL A 36 35.69 23.87 -0.62
N LYS A 37 35.90 22.87 -1.51
CA LYS A 37 35.64 21.45 -1.18
C LYS A 37 36.54 20.98 -0.03
N ALA A 38 37.82 21.34 -0.03
CA ALA A 38 38.75 21.05 1.05
C ALA A 38 38.30 21.69 2.37
N GLY A 39 37.89 22.96 2.36
CA GLY A 39 37.37 23.64 3.57
C GLY A 39 36.09 22.99 4.11
N ILE A 40 35.18 22.56 3.24
CA ILE A 40 33.97 21.81 3.62
C ILE A 40 34.34 20.50 4.30
N ALA A 41 35.28 19.73 3.73
CA ALA A 41 35.72 18.46 4.28
C ALA A 41 36.42 18.64 5.64
N THR A 42 37.33 19.62 5.76
CA THR A 42 38.07 19.90 6.99
C THR A 42 37.16 20.30 8.15
N LEU A 43 36.13 21.08 7.85
CA LEU A 43 35.19 21.58 8.87
C LEU A 43 33.99 20.68 9.07
N HIS A 44 33.88 19.55 8.34
CA HIS A 44 32.69 18.70 8.29
C HIS A 44 31.42 19.54 8.12
N TYR A 45 31.49 20.57 7.26
CA TYR A 45 30.39 21.50 7.07
C TYR A 45 29.27 20.84 6.25
N VAL A 46 28.08 20.82 6.84
CA VAL A 46 26.86 20.40 6.17
C VAL A 46 26.06 21.65 5.80
N PRO A 47 25.75 21.89 4.52
CA PRO A 47 24.92 23.01 4.11
C PRO A 47 23.57 23.00 4.83
N SER A 48 23.19 24.12 5.41
CA SER A 48 21.90 24.26 6.09
C SER A 48 20.74 24.20 5.07
N ASN A 49 19.81 23.27 5.27
CA ASN A 49 18.57 23.22 4.49
C ASN A 49 17.78 24.55 4.61
N ALA A 50 17.81 25.20 5.78
CA ALA A 50 17.18 26.50 5.96
C ALA A 50 17.71 27.57 5.00
N ALA A 51 19.03 27.62 4.76
CA ALA A 51 19.63 28.56 3.81
C ALA A 51 19.27 28.21 2.33
N ARG A 52 19.06 26.94 2.02
CA ARG A 52 18.56 26.49 0.71
C ARG A 52 17.09 26.91 0.53
N MET A 53 16.26 26.64 1.54
CA MET A 53 14.83 26.98 1.55
C MET A 53 14.59 28.49 1.41
N MET A 54 15.40 29.32 2.07
CA MET A 54 15.28 30.79 1.94
C MET A 54 15.49 31.30 0.52
N ARG A 55 16.23 30.55 -0.32
CA ARG A 55 16.51 30.95 -1.73
C ARG A 55 15.57 30.35 -2.74
N SER A 56 15.25 29.07 -2.59
CA SER A 56 14.45 28.34 -3.59
C SER A 56 12.98 28.29 -3.23
N ASN A 57 12.61 28.67 -2.03
CA ASN A 57 11.30 28.43 -1.39
C ASN A 57 10.87 26.94 -1.44
N LYS A 58 11.83 26.03 -1.63
CA LYS A 58 11.62 24.58 -1.66
C LYS A 58 12.39 23.90 -0.54
N SER A 59 11.72 23.04 0.19
CA SER A 59 12.32 22.30 1.30
C SER A 59 13.01 21.00 0.85
N GLY A 60 12.59 20.43 -0.25
CA GLY A 60 12.96 19.09 -0.67
C GLY A 60 12.35 18.01 0.23
N LEU A 61 11.24 18.31 0.94
CA LEU A 61 10.62 17.40 1.88
C LEU A 61 9.21 17.02 1.41
N ILE A 62 8.88 15.74 1.51
CA ILE A 62 7.53 15.20 1.38
C ILE A 62 7.14 14.59 2.73
N GLY A 63 5.95 14.89 3.23
CA GLY A 63 5.39 14.27 4.42
C GLY A 63 4.55 13.05 4.06
N LEU A 64 4.71 11.98 4.81
CA LEU A 64 3.84 10.81 4.79
C LEU A 64 3.20 10.65 6.17
N ILE A 65 1.89 10.55 6.22
CA ILE A 65 1.13 10.20 7.42
C ILE A 65 0.53 8.82 7.20
N THR A 66 0.73 7.93 8.16
CA THR A 66 0.14 6.59 8.15
C THR A 66 -0.33 6.18 9.55
N GLY A 67 -1.16 5.16 9.67
CA GLY A 67 -1.63 4.63 10.95
C GLY A 67 -1.06 3.27 11.30
N ALA A 68 -0.48 2.57 10.34
CA ALA A 68 -0.29 1.12 10.43
C ALA A 68 1.15 0.67 10.71
N ILE A 69 2.14 1.56 10.80
CA ILE A 69 3.53 1.14 11.07
C ILE A 69 3.65 0.63 12.53
N SER A 70 3.06 1.36 13.48
CA SER A 70 3.09 1.00 14.90
C SER A 70 1.75 0.49 15.44
N LEU A 71 0.75 0.33 14.58
CA LEU A 71 -0.52 -0.27 14.96
C LEU A 71 -0.33 -1.76 15.19
N SER A 72 -0.16 -2.15 16.44
CA SER A 72 -0.26 -3.54 16.86
C SER A 72 -1.07 -3.58 18.14
N PRO A 73 -2.34 -4.05 18.09
CA PRO A 73 -3.13 -4.26 19.30
C PRO A 73 -2.49 -5.34 20.19
N GLU A 74 -1.67 -6.21 19.61
CA GLU A 74 -0.84 -7.18 20.34
C GLU A 74 0.59 -7.15 19.79
N PRO A 75 1.64 -7.11 20.65
CA PRO A 75 3.04 -7.05 20.22
C PRO A 75 3.50 -8.23 19.32
N THR A 76 2.70 -9.29 19.26
CA THR A 76 2.99 -10.52 18.51
C THR A 76 2.31 -10.56 17.14
N GLN A 77 1.43 -9.61 16.81
CA GLN A 77 0.81 -9.58 15.49
C GLN A 77 1.61 -8.64 14.57
N PRO A 78 2.08 -9.11 13.41
CA PRO A 78 2.65 -8.23 12.41
C PRO A 78 1.56 -7.34 11.83
N ALA A 79 1.38 -6.18 12.43
CA ALA A 79 0.60 -5.09 11.88
C ALA A 79 1.47 -4.28 10.91
N GLY A 80 0.88 -3.60 9.95
CA GLY A 80 1.57 -2.61 9.15
C GLY A 80 2.19 -3.09 7.85
N LEU A 81 1.89 -4.29 7.38
CA LEU A 81 2.45 -4.82 6.14
C LEU A 81 2.08 -4.03 4.88
N PRO A 82 0.82 -3.62 4.66
CA PRO A 82 0.46 -2.81 3.50
C PRO A 82 1.28 -1.53 3.40
N ASP A 83 1.41 -0.82 4.50
CA ASP A 83 2.03 0.49 4.55
C ASP A 83 3.52 0.43 4.24
N LEU A 84 4.23 -0.61 4.67
CA LEU A 84 5.64 -0.78 4.34
C LEU A 84 5.86 -0.92 2.83
N PHE A 85 5.02 -1.67 2.13
CA PHE A 85 5.13 -1.81 0.68
C PHE A 85 4.78 -0.51 -0.05
N ILE A 86 3.78 0.24 0.44
CA ILE A 86 3.46 1.58 -0.08
C ILE A 86 4.65 2.52 0.15
N VAL A 87 5.23 2.53 1.35
CA VAL A 87 6.43 3.32 1.69
C VAL A 87 7.60 2.97 0.77
N GLN A 88 7.86 1.68 0.53
CA GLN A 88 8.91 1.23 -0.39
C GLN A 88 8.67 1.74 -1.82
N GLY A 89 7.42 1.70 -2.28
CA GLY A 89 7.03 2.24 -3.59
C GLY A 89 7.28 3.75 -3.70
N ILE A 90 6.89 4.50 -2.65
CA ILE A 90 7.13 5.95 -2.57
C ILE A 90 8.64 6.24 -2.60
N GLN A 91 9.44 5.56 -1.78
CA GLN A 91 10.90 5.73 -1.75
C GLN A 91 11.54 5.42 -3.12
N THR A 92 11.07 4.37 -3.78
CA THR A 92 11.53 4.02 -5.14
C THR A 92 11.27 5.15 -6.13
N ALA A 93 10.08 5.74 -6.09
CA ALA A 93 9.73 6.85 -7.00
C ALA A 93 10.45 8.15 -6.67
N LEU A 94 10.82 8.38 -5.41
CA LEU A 94 11.57 9.56 -4.98
C LEU A 94 13.09 9.42 -5.20
N ALA A 95 13.59 8.22 -5.47
CA ALA A 95 15.02 8.00 -5.70
C ALA A 95 15.54 8.89 -6.85
N GLY A 96 16.61 9.63 -6.59
CA GLY A 96 17.24 10.54 -7.57
C GLY A 96 16.52 11.88 -7.78
N THR A 97 15.37 12.13 -7.17
CA THR A 97 14.63 13.40 -7.30
C THR A 97 15.18 14.51 -6.39
N GLY A 98 16.03 14.18 -5.43
CA GLY A 98 16.50 15.10 -4.39
C GLY A 98 15.48 15.38 -3.29
N MET A 99 14.31 14.72 -3.33
CA MET A 99 13.29 14.81 -2.28
C MET A 99 13.58 13.81 -1.15
N THR A 100 13.26 14.22 0.07
CA THR A 100 13.37 13.37 1.27
C THR A 100 11.99 13.09 1.83
N LEU A 101 11.69 11.83 2.12
CA LEU A 101 10.43 11.42 2.75
C LEU A 101 10.55 11.52 4.28
N MET A 102 9.67 12.30 4.88
CA MET A 102 9.44 12.34 6.32
C MET A 102 8.20 11.52 6.64
N ILE A 103 8.31 10.57 7.56
CA ILE A 103 7.21 9.68 7.93
C ILE A 103 6.77 10.02 9.35
N ALA A 104 5.46 10.15 9.54
CA ALA A 104 4.81 10.24 10.83
C ALA A 104 3.72 9.19 10.94
N ASP A 105 3.73 8.44 12.05
CA ASP A 105 2.80 7.36 12.30
C ASP A 105 1.86 7.72 13.44
N THR A 106 0.56 7.49 13.21
CA THR A 106 -0.49 7.74 14.22
C THR A 106 -0.66 6.59 15.21
N GLY A 107 -0.16 5.40 14.86
CA GLY A 107 -0.44 4.18 15.62
C GLY A 107 -1.94 3.86 15.69
N GLY A 108 -2.68 4.11 14.61
CA GLY A 108 -4.12 3.91 14.51
C GLY A 108 -4.98 4.99 15.20
N ARG A 109 -4.36 6.05 15.72
CA ARG A 109 -5.05 7.14 16.41
C ARG A 109 -5.33 8.29 15.45
N SER A 110 -6.50 8.28 14.81
CA SER A 110 -6.89 9.28 13.81
C SER A 110 -6.92 10.73 14.37
N GLU A 111 -7.14 10.89 15.69
CA GLU A 111 -7.11 12.19 16.35
C GLU A 111 -5.74 12.88 16.33
N LEU A 112 -4.66 12.14 16.04
CA LEU A 112 -3.32 12.71 15.89
C LEU A 112 -3.08 13.32 14.50
N VAL A 113 -3.87 12.98 13.48
CA VAL A 113 -3.68 13.43 12.10
C VAL A 113 -3.61 14.96 11.98
N PRO A 114 -4.50 15.76 12.60
CA PRO A 114 -4.41 17.21 12.53
C PRO A 114 -3.09 17.77 13.07
N HIS A 115 -2.60 17.21 14.17
CA HIS A 115 -1.32 17.62 14.76
C HIS A 115 -0.13 17.28 13.88
N LEU A 116 -0.14 16.11 13.24
CA LEU A 116 0.92 15.67 12.33
C LEU A 116 0.95 16.52 11.06
N ILE A 117 -0.21 16.85 10.49
CA ILE A 117 -0.30 17.79 9.38
C ILE A 117 0.34 19.13 9.77
N GLN A 118 -0.03 19.72 10.91
CA GLN A 118 0.56 20.96 11.38
C GLN A 118 2.08 20.86 11.60
N THR A 119 2.56 19.70 12.01
CA THR A 119 4.00 19.46 12.16
C THR A 119 4.69 19.50 10.80
N PHE A 120 4.16 18.82 9.80
CA PHE A 120 4.70 18.84 8.44
C PHE A 120 4.64 20.25 7.81
N LEU A 121 3.57 21.00 8.04
CA LEU A 121 3.46 22.39 7.58
C LEU A 121 4.56 23.28 8.21
N ARG A 122 4.87 23.09 9.49
CA ARG A 122 6.01 23.80 10.15
C ARG A 122 7.35 23.41 9.53
N HIS A 123 7.53 22.18 9.07
CA HIS A 123 8.70 21.74 8.33
C HIS A 123 8.68 22.14 6.85
N ARG A 124 7.61 22.84 6.40
CA ARG A 124 7.44 23.32 5.02
C ARG A 124 7.55 22.20 3.99
N VAL A 125 6.95 21.05 4.26
CA VAL A 125 6.87 19.99 3.24
C VAL A 125 6.20 20.52 1.97
N GLU A 126 6.67 20.09 0.80
CA GLU A 126 6.14 20.52 -0.49
C GLU A 126 4.83 19.81 -0.84
N GLY A 127 4.59 18.67 -0.19
CA GLY A 127 3.35 17.92 -0.32
C GLY A 127 3.24 16.82 0.74
N LEU A 128 2.04 16.27 0.82
CA LEU A 128 1.66 15.23 1.77
C LEU A 128 1.11 14.02 1.05
N ILE A 129 1.42 12.83 1.55
CA ILE A 129 0.73 11.59 1.24
C ILE A 129 0.10 11.07 2.53
N TYR A 130 -1.18 10.76 2.48
CA TYR A 130 -1.86 10.08 3.58
C TYR A 130 -2.16 8.64 3.15
N VAL A 131 -1.78 7.68 3.98
CA VAL A 131 -1.96 6.25 3.72
C VAL A 131 -2.86 5.67 4.81
N ALA A 132 -4.01 5.11 4.42
CA ALA A 132 -4.87 4.41 5.35
C ALA A 132 -4.50 2.91 5.43
N GLU A 133 -4.82 2.29 6.55
CA GLU A 133 -4.51 0.90 6.88
C GLU A 133 -5.18 -0.11 5.94
N TYR A 134 -6.36 0.24 5.44
CA TYR A 134 -7.15 -0.55 4.48
C TYR A 134 -7.91 0.37 3.55
N HIS A 135 -8.48 -0.18 2.48
CA HIS A 135 -9.29 0.57 1.52
C HIS A 135 -10.55 1.08 2.22
N GLN A 136 -10.61 2.40 2.46
CA GLN A 136 -11.67 3.02 3.24
C GLN A 136 -11.90 4.49 2.87
N HIS A 137 -13.09 4.97 3.18
CA HIS A 137 -13.38 6.40 3.21
C HIS A 137 -12.71 7.05 4.43
N VAL A 138 -12.17 8.26 4.25
CA VAL A 138 -11.54 9.05 5.32
C VAL A 138 -12.05 10.48 5.32
N THR A 139 -12.08 11.10 6.51
CA THR A 139 -12.33 12.52 6.67
C THR A 139 -11.07 13.15 7.25
N LEU A 140 -10.37 13.92 6.44
CA LEU A 140 -9.14 14.60 6.84
C LEU A 140 -9.40 16.09 7.14
N PRO A 141 -8.62 16.70 8.03
CA PRO A 141 -8.67 18.15 8.23
C PRO A 141 -8.21 18.87 6.97
N ALA A 142 -8.75 20.09 6.76
CA ALA A 142 -8.35 20.90 5.62
C ALA A 142 -6.85 21.19 5.62
N VAL A 143 -6.21 20.98 4.48
CA VAL A 143 -4.81 21.33 4.23
C VAL A 143 -4.77 22.63 3.43
N PRO A 144 -3.83 23.56 3.70
CA PRO A 144 -3.67 24.76 2.89
C PRO A 144 -3.51 24.44 1.39
N ILE A 145 -4.12 25.23 0.53
CA ILE A 145 -4.18 24.97 -0.92
C ILE A 145 -2.78 24.91 -1.58
N GLU A 146 -1.80 25.54 -0.95
CA GLU A 146 -0.41 25.55 -1.40
C GLU A 146 0.27 24.18 -1.20
N VAL A 147 -0.23 23.37 -0.24
CA VAL A 147 0.32 22.05 0.05
C VAL A 147 -0.50 21.00 -0.67
N LYS A 148 0.15 20.28 -1.57
CA LYS A 148 -0.50 19.22 -2.34
C LYS A 148 -0.69 17.99 -1.47
N LEU A 149 -1.87 17.35 -1.57
CA LEU A 149 -2.22 16.14 -0.84
C LEU A 149 -2.61 15.03 -1.83
N VAL A 150 -2.12 13.82 -1.60
CA VAL A 150 -2.53 12.60 -2.30
C VAL A 150 -2.90 11.56 -1.26
N LEU A 151 -4.01 10.86 -1.49
CA LEU A 151 -4.46 9.75 -0.68
C LEU A 151 -3.98 8.43 -1.28
N ALA A 152 -3.64 7.47 -0.44
CA ALA A 152 -3.32 6.11 -0.87
C ALA A 152 -4.06 5.10 0.02
N ASN A 153 -4.66 4.10 -0.59
CA ASN A 153 -5.50 3.11 0.07
C ASN A 153 -6.75 3.70 0.77
N CYS A 154 -7.12 4.92 0.41
CA CYS A 154 -8.31 5.61 0.92
C CYS A 154 -8.75 6.74 -0.03
N TYR A 155 -9.96 7.24 0.20
CA TYR A 155 -10.56 8.32 -0.55
C TYR A 155 -11.42 9.19 0.37
N ASP A 156 -11.80 10.38 -0.09
CA ASP A 156 -12.63 11.33 0.63
C ASP A 156 -13.77 11.89 -0.26
N ASP A 157 -14.68 12.66 0.36
CA ASP A 157 -15.83 13.25 -0.33
C ASP A 157 -15.49 14.51 -1.13
N ILE A 158 -14.32 15.13 -0.89
CA ILE A 158 -13.94 16.39 -1.55
C ILE A 158 -13.16 16.17 -2.85
N GLY A 159 -12.86 14.90 -3.18
CA GLY A 159 -12.19 14.52 -4.42
C GLY A 159 -10.68 14.80 -4.37
N THR A 160 -10.05 14.64 -3.20
CA THR A 160 -8.58 14.62 -3.13
C THR A 160 -8.03 13.50 -4.02
N PRO A 161 -6.99 13.77 -4.83
CA PRO A 161 -6.38 12.74 -5.67
C PRO A 161 -6.04 11.48 -4.88
N ALA A 162 -6.59 10.34 -5.28
CA ALA A 162 -6.49 9.08 -4.56
C ALA A 162 -5.93 7.96 -5.44
N ILE A 163 -5.12 7.09 -4.84
CA ILE A 163 -4.61 5.86 -5.44
C ILE A 163 -5.20 4.69 -4.67
N LEU A 164 -6.03 3.89 -5.33
CA LEU A 164 -6.78 2.81 -4.70
C LEU A 164 -6.45 1.45 -5.33
N PRO A 165 -6.56 0.34 -4.60
CA PRO A 165 -6.53 -0.98 -5.20
C PRO A 165 -7.79 -1.20 -6.03
N ASP A 166 -7.66 -1.91 -7.15
CA ASP A 166 -8.80 -2.33 -7.97
C ASP A 166 -9.33 -3.69 -7.46
N ASP A 167 -9.97 -3.64 -6.29
CA ASP A 167 -10.48 -4.81 -5.58
C ASP A 167 -11.52 -5.60 -6.38
N GLU A 168 -12.41 -4.90 -7.08
CA GLU A 168 -13.44 -5.53 -7.90
C GLU A 168 -12.82 -6.33 -9.03
N ARG A 169 -11.90 -5.73 -9.79
CA ARG A 169 -11.21 -6.38 -10.89
C ARG A 169 -10.33 -7.52 -10.40
N GLY A 170 -9.59 -7.34 -9.31
CA GLY A 170 -8.73 -8.38 -8.75
C GLY A 170 -9.51 -9.65 -8.41
N GLN A 171 -10.66 -9.50 -7.73
CA GLN A 171 -11.52 -10.63 -7.38
C GLN A 171 -12.21 -11.23 -8.61
N HIS A 172 -12.67 -10.38 -9.55
CA HIS A 172 -13.22 -10.85 -10.81
C HIS A 172 -12.22 -11.74 -11.56
N ASP A 173 -10.98 -11.28 -11.73
CA ASP A 173 -9.95 -11.99 -12.50
C ASP A 173 -9.56 -13.32 -11.83
N LEU A 174 -9.52 -13.37 -10.49
CA LEU A 174 -9.32 -14.62 -9.75
C LEU A 174 -10.44 -15.60 -10.03
N VAL A 175 -11.69 -15.19 -9.84
CA VAL A 175 -12.86 -16.08 -10.02
C VAL A 175 -13.00 -16.53 -11.47
N ALA A 176 -12.80 -15.63 -12.43
CA ALA A 176 -12.79 -15.96 -13.85
C ALA A 176 -11.73 -17.03 -14.19
N ARG A 177 -10.55 -16.94 -13.58
CA ARG A 177 -9.48 -17.92 -13.77
C ARG A 177 -9.80 -19.27 -13.12
N LEU A 178 -10.44 -19.28 -11.94
CA LEU A 178 -10.95 -20.50 -11.31
C LEU A 178 -12.01 -21.19 -12.18
N ILE A 179 -12.93 -20.41 -12.75
CA ILE A 179 -13.93 -20.90 -13.68
C ILE A 179 -13.27 -21.47 -14.94
N GLY A 180 -12.25 -20.79 -15.46
CA GLY A 180 -11.42 -21.26 -16.57
C GLY A 180 -10.69 -22.57 -16.27
N ALA A 181 -10.34 -22.84 -15.00
CA ALA A 181 -9.79 -24.12 -14.53
C ALA A 181 -10.84 -25.20 -14.25
N GLY A 182 -12.11 -24.96 -14.56
CA GLY A 182 -13.19 -25.93 -14.44
C GLY A 182 -14.01 -25.87 -13.15
N HIS A 183 -13.67 -25.01 -12.21
CA HIS A 183 -14.47 -24.84 -11.00
C HIS A 183 -15.80 -24.15 -11.33
N ARG A 184 -16.91 -24.72 -10.83
CA ARG A 184 -18.26 -24.16 -11.04
C ARG A 184 -18.94 -23.81 -9.72
N ARG A 185 -18.63 -24.53 -8.64
CA ARG A 185 -19.08 -24.23 -7.30
C ARG A 185 -17.91 -23.67 -6.49
N ILE A 186 -17.96 -22.36 -6.29
CA ILE A 186 -16.88 -21.57 -5.70
C ILE A 186 -17.38 -21.01 -4.38
N GLY A 187 -16.86 -21.50 -3.26
CA GLY A 187 -17.14 -20.94 -1.94
C GLY A 187 -16.40 -19.63 -1.75
N TYR A 188 -17.06 -18.63 -1.16
CA TYR A 188 -16.45 -17.34 -0.87
C TYR A 188 -16.57 -16.98 0.61
N LEU A 189 -15.44 -17.02 1.31
CA LEU A 189 -15.27 -16.63 2.70
C LEU A 189 -14.83 -15.17 2.71
N THR A 190 -15.77 -14.26 3.03
CA THR A 190 -15.56 -12.83 2.79
C THR A 190 -14.99 -12.12 4.01
N LEU A 191 -14.55 -10.88 3.81
CA LEU A 191 -14.14 -9.96 4.85
C LEU A 191 -15.36 -9.46 5.64
N ARG A 192 -15.16 -8.51 6.54
CA ARG A 192 -16.23 -7.78 7.21
C ARG A 192 -17.06 -7.00 6.18
N ASP A 193 -18.37 -7.05 6.33
CA ASP A 193 -19.34 -6.43 5.42
C ASP A 193 -19.40 -4.89 5.49
N ASP A 194 -18.74 -4.30 6.48
CA ASP A 194 -18.62 -2.85 6.66
C ASP A 194 -17.40 -2.25 5.93
N THR A 195 -16.67 -3.03 5.12
CA THR A 195 -15.47 -2.56 4.40
C THR A 195 -15.71 -2.39 2.90
N ASP A 196 -15.09 -1.37 2.30
CA ASP A 196 -15.13 -1.19 0.84
C ASP A 196 -14.50 -2.37 0.09
N ALA A 197 -13.42 -2.93 0.63
CA ALA A 197 -12.76 -4.10 0.06
C ALA A 197 -13.71 -5.30 -0.03
N ASP A 198 -14.52 -5.58 1.01
CA ASP A 198 -15.51 -6.65 0.97
C ASP A 198 -16.56 -6.41 -0.10
N ARG A 199 -17.16 -5.23 -0.11
CA ARG A 199 -18.19 -4.86 -1.09
C ARG A 199 -17.69 -5.02 -2.53
N LEU A 200 -16.53 -4.42 -2.84
CA LEU A 200 -15.96 -4.45 -4.18
C LEU A 200 -15.55 -5.87 -4.60
N ARG A 201 -14.93 -6.64 -3.70
CA ARG A 201 -14.57 -8.03 -3.98
C ARG A 201 -15.80 -8.92 -4.17
N ARG A 202 -16.89 -8.71 -3.41
CA ARG A 202 -18.17 -9.42 -3.65
C ARG A 202 -18.75 -9.08 -5.02
N ASP A 203 -18.66 -7.83 -5.43
CA ASP A 203 -19.16 -7.40 -6.74
C ASP A 203 -18.33 -8.04 -7.87
N GLY A 204 -17.00 -8.06 -7.75
CA GLY A 204 -16.11 -8.78 -8.67
C GLY A 204 -16.41 -10.29 -8.74
N TYR A 205 -16.61 -10.94 -7.60
CA TYR A 205 -17.01 -12.35 -7.54
C TYR A 205 -18.32 -12.61 -8.31
N ARG A 206 -19.36 -11.80 -8.02
CA ARG A 206 -20.67 -11.93 -8.70
C ARG A 206 -20.57 -11.64 -10.18
N ALA A 207 -19.79 -10.63 -10.58
CA ALA A 207 -19.59 -10.26 -11.98
C ALA A 207 -18.93 -11.41 -12.76
N ALA A 208 -17.93 -12.06 -12.22
CA ALA A 208 -17.26 -13.20 -12.85
C ALA A 208 -18.19 -14.41 -13.03
N LEU A 209 -18.99 -14.75 -12.00
CA LEU A 209 -20.00 -15.82 -12.11
C LEU A 209 -21.03 -15.50 -13.19
N LYS A 210 -21.56 -14.27 -13.17
CA LYS A 210 -22.53 -13.80 -14.17
C LYS A 210 -21.98 -13.87 -15.59
N ALA A 211 -20.75 -13.43 -15.81
CA ALA A 211 -20.09 -13.49 -17.11
C ALA A 211 -19.95 -14.91 -17.63
N ALA A 212 -19.81 -15.89 -16.74
CA ALA A 212 -19.72 -17.34 -17.07
C ALA A 212 -21.08 -18.06 -17.11
N GLY A 213 -22.19 -17.36 -16.92
CA GLY A 213 -23.53 -17.96 -16.87
C GLY A 213 -23.76 -18.86 -15.65
N ILE A 214 -23.00 -18.66 -14.56
CA ILE A 214 -23.14 -19.42 -13.31
C ILE A 214 -24.03 -18.66 -12.35
N THR A 215 -25.09 -19.33 -11.84
CA THR A 215 -25.95 -18.74 -10.83
C THR A 215 -25.19 -18.56 -9.52
N CYS A 216 -25.24 -17.37 -8.96
CA CYS A 216 -24.66 -17.10 -7.65
C CYS A 216 -25.51 -17.76 -6.55
N ASP A 217 -24.94 -18.75 -5.85
CA ASP A 217 -25.58 -19.46 -4.75
C ASP A 217 -25.25 -18.77 -3.40
N PRO A 218 -26.22 -18.16 -2.71
CA PRO A 218 -25.98 -17.50 -1.42
C PRO A 218 -25.41 -18.43 -0.35
N ALA A 219 -25.67 -19.74 -0.43
CA ALA A 219 -25.14 -20.72 0.53
C ALA A 219 -23.61 -20.85 0.47
N LEU A 220 -23.00 -20.42 -0.64
CA LEU A 220 -21.56 -20.44 -0.86
C LEU A 220 -20.84 -19.14 -0.44
N ILE A 221 -21.56 -18.12 0.03
CA ILE A 221 -20.97 -16.84 0.46
C ILE A 221 -21.19 -16.69 1.97
N SER A 222 -20.12 -16.40 2.70
CA SER A 222 -20.21 -16.16 4.15
C SER A 222 -19.16 -15.17 4.61
N THR A 223 -19.60 -14.19 5.40
CA THR A 223 -18.69 -13.32 6.16
C THR A 223 -17.97 -14.15 7.22
N CYS A 224 -16.65 -14.14 7.21
CA CYS A 224 -15.79 -14.95 8.09
C CYS A 224 -14.76 -14.12 8.86
N GLU A 225 -14.81 -12.80 8.74
CA GLU A 225 -14.02 -11.85 9.51
C GLU A 225 -14.97 -11.02 10.39
N LEU A 226 -14.59 -10.78 11.64
CA LEU A 226 -15.38 -10.02 12.61
C LEU A 226 -14.61 -8.80 13.11
N ALA A 227 -15.34 -7.79 13.58
CA ALA A 227 -14.76 -6.68 14.33
C ALA A 227 -14.29 -7.22 15.71
N GLY A 228 -12.99 -7.41 15.86
CA GLY A 228 -12.39 -8.07 17.01
C GLY A 228 -12.26 -9.59 16.81
N SER A 229 -11.18 -10.16 17.30
CA SER A 229 -10.83 -11.57 17.05
C SER A 229 -11.70 -12.61 17.80
N ALA A 230 -12.54 -12.17 18.75
CA ALA A 230 -13.35 -13.08 19.55
C ALA A 230 -14.44 -13.75 18.70
N GLY A 231 -14.40 -15.08 18.62
CA GLY A 231 -15.37 -15.90 17.89
C GLY A 231 -15.07 -16.10 16.41
N GLU A 232 -14.18 -15.31 15.78
CA GLU A 232 -13.85 -15.42 14.35
C GLU A 232 -13.36 -16.83 13.96
N ALA A 233 -12.48 -17.41 14.78
CA ALA A 233 -11.97 -18.76 14.53
C ALA A 233 -13.05 -19.82 14.60
N GLN A 234 -14.06 -19.68 15.45
CA GLN A 234 -15.19 -20.59 15.52
C GLN A 234 -16.11 -20.40 14.33
N LEU A 235 -16.47 -19.15 14.00
CA LEU A 235 -17.28 -18.82 12.83
C LEU A 235 -16.72 -19.41 11.55
N LEU A 236 -15.41 -19.28 11.35
CA LEU A 236 -14.73 -19.84 10.17
C LEU A 236 -14.83 -21.38 10.14
N ARG A 237 -14.61 -22.05 11.29
CA ARG A 237 -14.77 -23.52 11.39
C ARG A 237 -16.19 -23.95 11.04
N ASP A 238 -17.19 -23.32 11.65
CA ASP A 238 -18.59 -23.68 11.45
C ASP A 238 -19.03 -23.44 10.00
N THR A 239 -18.54 -22.37 9.39
CA THR A 239 -18.79 -22.05 7.99
C THR A 239 -18.20 -23.09 7.05
N ILE A 240 -16.94 -23.49 7.26
CA ILE A 240 -16.29 -24.53 6.43
C ILE A 240 -17.01 -25.87 6.63
N ASP A 241 -17.30 -26.25 7.88
CA ASP A 241 -18.02 -27.51 8.17
C ASP A 241 -19.42 -27.53 7.54
N ARG A 242 -20.10 -26.39 7.50
CA ARG A 242 -21.39 -26.24 6.79
C ARG A 242 -21.23 -26.41 5.28
N MET A 243 -20.23 -25.76 4.68
CA MET A 243 -20.01 -25.83 3.24
C MET A 243 -19.61 -27.24 2.79
N LEU A 244 -18.80 -27.95 3.57
CA LEU A 244 -18.41 -29.35 3.29
C LEU A 244 -19.58 -30.32 3.38
N ARG A 245 -20.64 -30.02 4.14
CA ARG A 245 -21.84 -30.85 4.29
C ARG A 245 -22.95 -30.54 3.29
N LEU A 246 -22.76 -29.57 2.41
CA LEU A 246 -23.75 -29.31 1.37
C LEU A 246 -23.91 -30.56 0.47
N PRO A 247 -25.13 -30.83 -0.05
CA PRO A 247 -25.34 -31.94 -0.98
C PRO A 247 -24.42 -31.90 -2.21
N ASP A 248 -24.09 -30.69 -2.64
CA ASP A 248 -23.11 -30.41 -3.68
C ASP A 248 -22.12 -29.34 -3.14
N PRO A 249 -20.99 -29.75 -2.52
CA PRO A 249 -20.07 -28.85 -1.87
C PRO A 249 -19.27 -28.02 -2.90
N PRO A 250 -18.68 -26.88 -2.47
CA PRO A 250 -17.76 -26.14 -3.34
C PRO A 250 -16.52 -26.98 -3.65
N THR A 251 -15.91 -26.76 -4.82
CA THR A 251 -14.65 -27.39 -5.20
C THR A 251 -13.43 -26.51 -4.94
N VAL A 252 -13.68 -25.24 -4.59
CA VAL A 252 -12.65 -24.27 -4.20
C VAL A 252 -13.23 -23.30 -3.18
N LEU A 253 -12.42 -22.90 -2.19
CA LEU A 253 -12.72 -21.84 -1.26
C LEU A 253 -11.87 -20.61 -1.59
N CYS A 254 -12.50 -19.50 -1.99
CA CYS A 254 -11.88 -18.19 -2.06
C CYS A 254 -11.92 -17.56 -0.67
N CYS A 255 -10.77 -17.15 -0.17
CA CYS A 255 -10.62 -16.48 1.11
C CYS A 255 -10.51 -14.98 0.90
N GLY A 256 -11.14 -14.20 1.76
CA GLY A 256 -11.14 -12.74 1.71
C GLY A 256 -9.72 -12.14 1.80
N ASN A 257 -8.79 -12.84 2.48
CA ASN A 257 -7.37 -12.50 2.51
C ASN A 257 -6.48 -13.74 2.75
N ASP A 258 -5.16 -13.59 2.60
CA ASP A 258 -4.21 -14.68 2.79
C ASP A 258 -4.12 -15.15 4.25
N LYS A 259 -4.36 -14.27 5.24
CA LYS A 259 -4.42 -14.65 6.67
C LYS A 259 -5.58 -15.62 6.94
N MET A 260 -6.72 -15.38 6.32
CA MET A 260 -7.87 -16.30 6.38
C MET A 260 -7.53 -17.63 5.71
N ALA A 261 -6.84 -17.62 4.57
CA ALA A 261 -6.41 -18.84 3.89
C ALA A 261 -5.54 -19.74 4.76
N VAL A 262 -4.62 -19.21 5.56
CA VAL A 262 -3.82 -19.97 6.54
C VAL A 262 -4.71 -20.77 7.48
N ARG A 263 -5.74 -20.12 8.02
CA ARG A 263 -6.69 -20.76 8.94
C ARG A 263 -7.52 -21.83 8.22
N VAL A 264 -7.93 -21.56 6.98
CA VAL A 264 -8.65 -22.52 6.11
C VAL A 264 -7.83 -23.77 5.90
N TYR A 265 -6.51 -23.63 5.56
CA TYR A 265 -5.60 -24.77 5.44
C TYR A 265 -5.54 -25.61 6.72
N GLY A 266 -5.43 -24.94 7.87
CA GLY A 266 -5.42 -25.62 9.18
C GLY A 266 -6.72 -26.39 9.45
N ILE A 267 -7.88 -25.79 9.14
CA ILE A 267 -9.20 -26.42 9.33
C ILE A 267 -9.37 -27.60 8.37
N LEU A 268 -9.12 -27.45 7.07
CA LEU A 268 -9.22 -28.53 6.09
C LEU A 268 -8.34 -29.71 6.47
N ARG A 269 -7.08 -29.43 6.85
CA ARG A 269 -6.14 -30.45 7.32
C ARG A 269 -6.67 -31.20 8.56
N SER A 270 -7.27 -30.49 9.52
CA SER A 270 -7.86 -31.12 10.73
C SER A 270 -9.10 -31.99 10.42
N ARG A 271 -9.71 -31.82 9.25
CA ARG A 271 -10.82 -32.63 8.74
C ARG A 271 -10.35 -33.75 7.80
N GLY A 272 -9.03 -33.88 7.57
CA GLY A 272 -8.46 -34.83 6.61
C GLY A 272 -8.67 -34.47 5.15
N VAL A 273 -9.15 -33.26 4.84
CA VAL A 273 -9.40 -32.78 3.48
C VAL A 273 -8.09 -32.30 2.85
N LYS A 274 -7.76 -32.85 1.70
CA LYS A 274 -6.50 -32.56 0.99
C LYS A 274 -6.63 -31.33 0.09
N VAL A 275 -5.67 -30.41 0.24
CA VAL A 275 -5.52 -29.25 -0.65
C VAL A 275 -4.40 -29.59 -1.64
N PRO A 276 -4.61 -29.43 -2.97
CA PRO A 276 -5.83 -29.00 -3.67
C PRO A 276 -6.75 -30.16 -4.04
N GLY A 277 -6.37 -31.43 -3.81
CA GLY A 277 -6.98 -32.62 -4.43
C GLY A 277 -8.46 -32.81 -4.14
N GLU A 278 -8.93 -32.44 -2.93
CA GLU A 278 -10.34 -32.57 -2.53
C GLU A 278 -11.01 -31.20 -2.35
N MET A 279 -10.23 -30.19 -2.01
CA MET A 279 -10.67 -28.80 -1.90
C MET A 279 -9.55 -27.87 -2.30
N ALA A 280 -9.74 -27.11 -3.36
CA ALA A 280 -8.83 -26.03 -3.72
C ALA A 280 -9.01 -24.81 -2.80
N VAL A 281 -7.95 -24.01 -2.62
CA VAL A 281 -7.99 -22.78 -1.82
C VAL A 281 -7.34 -21.65 -2.60
N ALA A 282 -7.98 -20.49 -2.63
CA ALA A 282 -7.44 -19.27 -3.19
C ALA A 282 -7.51 -18.14 -2.15
N GLY A 283 -6.52 -17.26 -2.13
CA GLY A 283 -6.42 -16.13 -1.23
C GLY A 283 -6.53 -14.78 -1.93
N TYR A 284 -6.24 -13.72 -1.16
CA TYR A 284 -6.13 -12.35 -1.63
C TYR A 284 -5.07 -11.63 -0.77
N ASP A 285 -4.22 -10.81 -1.31
CA ASP A 285 -3.15 -9.94 -0.83
C ASP A 285 -1.78 -10.29 -1.45
N ASN A 286 -1.52 -11.56 -1.78
CA ASN A 286 -0.21 -12.10 -2.16
C ASN A 286 0.88 -11.76 -1.12
N TYR A 287 0.53 -11.89 0.16
CA TYR A 287 1.52 -11.76 1.20
C TYR A 287 2.50 -12.92 1.14
N ARG A 288 3.67 -12.71 0.52
CA ARG A 288 4.59 -13.76 0.10
C ARG A 288 5.09 -14.63 1.24
N VAL A 289 5.25 -14.06 2.45
CA VAL A 289 5.59 -14.83 3.66
C VAL A 289 4.54 -15.90 3.97
N ILE A 290 3.29 -15.66 3.62
CA ILE A 290 2.19 -16.62 3.75
C ILE A 290 2.06 -17.44 2.46
N SER A 291 1.82 -16.76 1.34
CA SER A 291 1.38 -17.40 0.11
C SER A 291 2.42 -18.35 -0.50
N GLU A 292 3.72 -18.10 -0.28
CA GLU A 292 4.81 -18.95 -0.78
C GLU A 292 5.28 -20.00 0.25
N THR A 293 4.92 -19.86 1.54
CA THR A 293 5.33 -20.79 2.60
C THR A 293 4.25 -21.80 2.96
N LEU A 294 3.00 -21.57 2.59
CA LEU A 294 1.97 -22.60 2.67
C LEU A 294 2.32 -23.78 1.78
N TYR A 295 1.90 -24.97 2.17
CA TYR A 295 2.09 -26.19 1.38
C TYR A 295 0.75 -26.88 1.11
N PRO A 296 0.32 -26.95 -0.16
CA PRO A 296 0.92 -26.34 -1.35
C PRO A 296 0.88 -24.79 -1.32
N PRO A 297 1.79 -24.11 -2.09
CA PRO A 297 1.79 -22.65 -2.19
C PRO A 297 0.46 -22.07 -2.67
N LEU A 298 0.03 -20.97 -2.06
CA LEU A 298 -1.30 -20.40 -2.22
C LEU A 298 -1.44 -19.60 -3.51
N THR A 299 -2.41 -19.96 -4.34
CA THR A 299 -2.96 -19.12 -5.42
C THR A 299 -3.66 -17.92 -4.77
N THR A 300 -3.34 -16.70 -5.20
CA THR A 300 -3.85 -15.48 -4.58
C THR A 300 -3.84 -14.31 -5.56
N VAL A 301 -4.55 -13.23 -5.25
CA VAL A 301 -4.47 -11.96 -5.97
C VAL A 301 -3.43 -11.07 -5.30
N ASP A 302 -2.57 -10.44 -6.09
CA ASP A 302 -1.63 -9.45 -5.57
C ASP A 302 -2.34 -8.13 -5.24
N LEU A 303 -2.20 -7.63 -4.00
CA LEU A 303 -2.52 -6.26 -3.68
C LEU A 303 -1.31 -5.39 -4.02
N PRO A 304 -1.41 -4.52 -5.04
CA PRO A 304 -0.25 -3.89 -5.65
C PRO A 304 0.25 -2.68 -4.86
N TYR A 305 0.43 -2.82 -3.56
CA TYR A 305 0.79 -1.72 -2.64
C TYR A 305 2.06 -0.98 -3.06
N THR A 306 3.11 -1.69 -3.52
CA THR A 306 4.32 -1.03 -4.02
C THR A 306 4.02 -0.17 -5.23
N ALA A 307 3.23 -0.65 -6.19
CA ALA A 307 2.82 0.11 -7.37
C ALA A 307 1.93 1.30 -6.99
N MET A 308 1.06 1.14 -5.99
CA MET A 308 0.26 2.23 -5.44
C MET A 308 1.15 3.32 -4.84
N GLY A 309 2.18 2.95 -4.06
CA GLY A 309 3.16 3.89 -3.51
C GLY A 309 3.91 4.66 -4.60
N VAL A 310 4.37 3.97 -5.65
CA VAL A 310 5.01 4.60 -6.80
C VAL A 310 4.07 5.63 -7.45
N ARG A 311 2.81 5.25 -7.72
CA ARG A 311 1.82 6.15 -8.34
C ARG A 311 1.45 7.32 -7.44
N ALA A 312 1.34 7.11 -6.12
CA ALA A 312 1.07 8.19 -5.16
C ALA A 312 2.18 9.25 -5.17
N ALA A 313 3.44 8.81 -5.12
CA ALA A 313 4.58 9.73 -5.22
C ALA A 313 4.65 10.45 -6.56
N GLN A 314 4.48 9.74 -7.67
CA GLN A 314 4.45 10.32 -9.02
C GLN A 314 3.32 11.36 -9.15
N ARG A 315 2.13 11.02 -8.65
CA ARG A 315 0.99 11.95 -8.66
C ARG A 315 1.27 13.20 -7.84
N LEU A 316 1.84 13.03 -6.64
CA LEU A 316 2.21 14.15 -5.78
C LEU A 316 3.27 15.04 -6.45
N MET A 317 4.31 14.46 -7.03
CA MET A 317 5.36 15.21 -7.74
C MET A 317 4.81 16.00 -8.92
N ALA A 318 3.91 15.41 -9.70
CA ALA A 318 3.23 16.11 -10.80
C ALA A 318 2.37 17.28 -10.32
N LEU A 319 1.71 17.14 -9.15
CA LEU A 319 0.96 18.26 -8.54
C LEU A 319 1.88 19.37 -8.03
N ILE A 320 3.04 19.02 -7.46
CA ILE A 320 4.04 19.98 -6.98
C ILE A 320 4.68 20.75 -8.15
N SER A 321 4.95 20.08 -9.27
CA SER A 321 5.52 20.73 -10.48
C SER A 321 4.50 21.54 -11.27
N GLY A 322 3.20 21.42 -10.97
CA GLY A 322 2.12 22.06 -11.72
C GLY A 322 1.78 21.38 -13.05
N GLU A 323 2.34 20.20 -13.30
CA GLU A 323 2.09 19.39 -14.52
C GLU A 323 0.86 18.47 -14.35
N GLY A 324 0.43 18.27 -13.10
CA GLY A 324 -0.69 17.39 -12.78
C GLY A 324 -2.03 18.02 -13.18
N ARG A 325 -2.86 17.30 -13.94
CA ARG A 325 -4.27 17.67 -14.12
C ARG A 325 -4.98 17.54 -12.78
N ASP A 326 -5.92 18.44 -12.50
CA ASP A 326 -6.81 18.35 -11.34
C ASP A 326 -7.89 17.28 -11.63
N ASP A 327 -7.45 16.03 -11.78
CA ASP A 327 -8.32 14.88 -11.96
C ASP A 327 -8.69 14.32 -10.58
N ARG A 328 -9.95 14.48 -10.23
CA ARG A 328 -10.53 14.04 -8.96
C ARG A 328 -10.93 12.57 -8.95
N THR A 329 -10.85 11.91 -10.12
CA THR A 329 -11.16 10.49 -10.23
C THR A 329 -10.03 9.67 -9.59
N PRO A 330 -10.34 8.78 -8.66
CA PRO A 330 -9.34 7.89 -8.08
C PRO A 330 -8.63 7.06 -9.15
N THR A 331 -7.32 6.92 -9.02
CA THR A 331 -6.55 6.01 -9.87
C THR A 331 -6.61 4.61 -9.28
N LEU A 332 -7.25 3.68 -9.98
CA LEU A 332 -7.30 2.28 -9.61
C LEU A 332 -6.03 1.55 -10.06
N VAL A 333 -5.49 0.69 -9.21
CA VAL A 333 -4.31 -0.12 -9.49
C VAL A 333 -4.67 -1.58 -9.32
N ALA A 334 -4.74 -2.31 -10.43
CA ALA A 334 -4.99 -3.75 -10.41
C ALA A 334 -3.69 -4.52 -10.17
N GLY A 335 -3.79 -5.58 -9.37
CA GLY A 335 -2.74 -6.58 -9.21
C GLY A 335 -3.04 -7.87 -9.97
N PRO A 336 -2.00 -8.66 -10.34
CA PRO A 336 -2.18 -9.91 -11.05
C PRO A 336 -2.69 -11.04 -10.15
N VAL A 337 -3.32 -12.05 -10.74
CA VAL A 337 -3.56 -13.33 -10.11
C VAL A 337 -2.27 -14.15 -10.12
N CYS A 338 -1.70 -14.36 -8.94
CA CYS A 338 -0.54 -15.21 -8.71
C CYS A 338 -1.00 -16.68 -8.58
N TRP A 339 -1.02 -17.38 -9.71
CA TRP A 339 -1.47 -18.78 -9.75
C TRP A 339 -0.37 -19.71 -9.23
N ARG A 340 -0.73 -20.57 -8.26
CA ARG A 340 0.17 -21.54 -7.62
C ARG A 340 -0.52 -22.91 -7.47
N GLU A 341 0.02 -23.76 -6.63
CA GLU A 341 -0.34 -25.18 -6.54
C GLU A 341 -1.57 -25.48 -5.65
N SER A 342 -2.14 -24.48 -4.97
CA SER A 342 -3.34 -24.65 -4.12
C SER A 342 -4.64 -24.82 -4.90
N VAL A 343 -4.59 -24.69 -6.21
CA VAL A 343 -5.74 -24.86 -7.10
C VAL A 343 -5.38 -25.86 -8.21
N THR A 344 -6.21 -26.88 -8.34
CA THR A 344 -6.10 -27.91 -9.39
C THR A 344 -6.95 -27.53 -10.60
N ASP A 345 -6.46 -27.81 -11.80
CA ASP A 345 -7.27 -27.75 -13.01
C ASP A 345 -8.19 -28.98 -13.07
N LEU A 346 -9.50 -28.74 -13.09
CA LEU A 346 -10.55 -29.78 -13.14
C LEU A 346 -10.97 -30.14 -14.57
N ARG A 347 -10.42 -29.47 -15.58
CA ARG A 347 -10.70 -29.81 -16.98
C ARG A 347 -10.11 -31.18 -17.30
N PRO A 348 -10.83 -32.02 -18.09
CA PRO A 348 -10.25 -33.28 -18.55
C PRO A 348 -8.97 -32.97 -19.35
N LEU A 349 -7.93 -33.77 -19.10
CA LEU A 349 -6.72 -33.76 -19.95
C LEU A 349 -7.14 -34.10 -21.37
N SER A 350 -6.99 -33.14 -22.26
CA SER A 350 -7.29 -33.31 -23.72
C SER A 350 -6.28 -34.22 -24.39
#